data_ca7c57985c10b80cad42bec35f9e0350
#
_entry.id   ca7c57985c10b80cad42bec35f9e0350
#
_cell.length_a   1.000
_cell.length_b   1.000
_cell.length_c   1.000
_cell.angle_alpha   90.00
_cell.angle_beta   90.00
_cell.angle_gamma   90.00
#
_symmetry.space_group_name_H-M   'P 1'
#
loop_
_entity.id
_entity.type
_entity.pdbx_description
1 polymer ?
#
loop_
_entity_poly.entity_id
_entity_poly.type
_entity_poly.pdbx_seq_one_letter_code
_entity_poly.pdbx_strand_id
1 'polypeptide(L)'
;MRSILFFICLIFTFEGQAQEVEKSHMWKVELSGALNNNSAWEVEPSVTYLPIPYVGITMGLLFCNTIEKDSYTGFSRDNQWFWNSDESNPGCHFFALRPAIQLVTPAFKFGKDKDTGLSLVVSPGLTIPLPVNQEFNISYVPNTPGVWIPQKFDHIKNKGGKSLFYHIKSMLSLDIDQQYIFSLGYIFSNFDLYSGGRNFVVEGKRLSMPRIRFMHSFFLSIGYRF
;
A
#
# COMPACT_ATOMS: atom_id res chain seq x y z
N MET A 1 15.10 -12.73 -23.67
CA MET A 1 16.37 -12.39 -22.99
C MET A 1 17.17 -11.26 -23.65
N ARG A 2 17.23 -11.15 -24.99
CA ARG A 2 17.99 -10.06 -25.66
C ARG A 2 17.47 -8.63 -25.38
N SER A 3 16.15 -8.44 -25.22
CA SER A 3 15.55 -7.12 -24.95
C SER A 3 15.85 -6.56 -23.56
N ILE A 4 16.03 -7.42 -22.55
CA ILE A 4 16.35 -7.01 -21.17
C ILE A 4 17.81 -6.52 -21.09
N LEU A 5 18.71 -7.16 -21.84
CA LEU A 5 20.11 -6.73 -21.91
C LEU A 5 20.24 -5.34 -22.58
N PHE A 6 19.42 -5.06 -23.58
CA PHE A 6 19.41 -3.76 -24.27
C PHE A 6 18.96 -2.62 -23.34
N PHE A 7 17.97 -2.87 -22.48
CA PHE A 7 17.51 -1.91 -21.47
C PHE A 7 18.56 -1.68 -20.37
N ILE A 8 19.27 -2.73 -19.96
CA ILE A 8 20.36 -2.61 -18.98
C ILE A 8 21.54 -1.84 -19.57
N CYS A 9 21.92 -2.09 -20.83
CA CYS A 9 22.97 -1.34 -21.50
C CYS A 9 22.60 0.13 -21.70
N LEU A 10 21.33 0.46 -21.97
CA LEU A 10 20.89 1.86 -22.13
C LEU A 10 20.99 2.66 -20.82
N ILE A 11 20.85 2.00 -19.68
CA ILE A 11 21.03 2.64 -18.36
C ILE A 11 22.51 2.94 -18.09
N PHE A 12 23.44 2.13 -18.60
CA PHE A 12 24.87 2.31 -18.37
C PHE A 12 25.58 3.22 -19.38
N THR A 13 24.97 3.56 -20.52
CA THR A 13 25.57 4.47 -21.51
C THR A 13 25.38 5.95 -21.22
N PHE A 14 24.70 6.32 -20.14
CA PHE A 14 24.64 7.71 -19.65
C PHE A 14 25.77 8.08 -18.66
N GLU A 15 26.85 7.30 -18.60
CA GLU A 15 28.07 7.67 -17.89
C GLU A 15 28.85 8.73 -18.69
N GLY A 16 28.42 9.98 -18.59
CA GLY A 16 29.09 11.01 -19.35
C GLY A 16 29.09 12.43 -18.78
N GLN A 17 28.65 12.62 -17.54
CA GLN A 17 28.95 13.85 -16.80
C GLN A 17 28.98 13.53 -15.31
N ALA A 18 30.14 13.13 -14.79
CA ALA A 18 30.45 13.20 -13.38
C ALA A 18 30.44 14.68 -12.99
N GLN A 19 29.28 15.22 -12.67
CA GLN A 19 29.18 16.47 -11.95
C GLN A 19 29.73 16.22 -10.54
N GLU A 20 30.54 17.17 -10.06
CA GLU A 20 31.03 17.25 -8.69
C GLU A 20 29.91 16.84 -7.73
N VAL A 21 30.22 15.85 -6.89
CA VAL A 21 29.32 15.39 -5.84
C VAL A 21 29.26 16.49 -4.78
N GLU A 22 28.45 17.51 -5.06
CA GLU A 22 27.95 18.42 -4.02
C GLU A 22 27.34 17.54 -2.93
N LYS A 23 27.57 17.86 -1.66
CA LYS A 23 27.14 17.09 -0.48
C LYS A 23 25.75 16.52 -0.71
N SER A 24 25.68 15.27 -1.13
CA SER A 24 24.40 14.64 -1.45
C SER A 24 23.62 14.49 -0.15
N HIS A 25 22.49 15.14 -0.07
CA HIS A 25 21.51 14.90 0.97
C HIS A 25 21.07 13.44 0.88
N MET A 26 21.59 12.60 1.79
CA MET A 26 21.43 11.14 1.70
C MET A 26 20.08 10.64 2.18
N TRP A 27 19.39 11.48 2.94
CA TRP A 27 18.10 11.10 3.53
C TRP A 27 16.96 11.87 2.89
N LYS A 28 15.86 11.15 2.65
CA LYS A 28 14.63 11.71 2.12
C LYS A 28 13.46 11.19 2.95
N VAL A 29 12.55 12.07 3.33
CA VAL A 29 11.25 11.71 3.90
C VAL A 29 10.15 12.11 2.93
N GLU A 30 9.15 11.27 2.78
CA GLU A 30 8.01 11.54 1.91
C GLU A 30 6.71 11.12 2.60
N LEU A 31 5.65 11.86 2.32
CA LEU A 31 4.29 11.50 2.64
C LEU A 31 3.50 11.37 1.34
N SER A 32 2.95 10.20 1.07
CA SER A 32 2.11 9.96 -0.10
C SER A 32 0.66 9.69 0.28
N GLY A 33 -0.26 10.18 -0.57
CA GLY A 33 -1.68 9.85 -0.53
C GLY A 33 -2.10 9.21 -1.84
N ALA A 34 -2.88 8.14 -1.80
CA ALA A 34 -3.30 7.41 -2.98
C ALA A 34 -4.76 6.96 -2.92
N LEU A 35 -5.32 6.70 -4.11
CA LEU A 35 -6.57 6.01 -4.30
C LEU A 35 -6.32 4.75 -5.13
N ASN A 36 -6.98 3.66 -4.76
CA ASN A 36 -6.79 2.38 -5.44
C ASN A 36 -8.10 1.80 -6.02
N ASN A 37 -7.94 0.79 -6.87
CA ASN A 37 -9.06 0.11 -7.54
C ASN A 37 -9.91 -0.80 -6.63
N ASN A 38 -9.60 -0.87 -5.32
CA ASN A 38 -10.43 -1.52 -4.31
C ASN A 38 -11.36 -0.53 -3.61
N SER A 39 -11.61 0.65 -4.18
CA SER A 39 -12.34 1.74 -3.53
C SER A 39 -11.78 2.04 -2.13
N ALA A 40 -10.45 2.07 -2.03
CA ALA A 40 -9.76 2.37 -0.80
C ALA A 40 -8.77 3.52 -0.99
N TRP A 41 -8.56 4.26 0.08
CA TRP A 41 -7.52 5.28 0.14
C TRP A 41 -6.30 4.77 0.91
N GLU A 42 -5.15 5.29 0.54
CA GLU A 42 -3.87 4.94 1.12
C GLU A 42 -3.15 6.20 1.59
N VAL A 43 -2.49 6.11 2.75
CA VAL A 43 -1.51 7.10 3.21
C VAL A 43 -0.24 6.35 3.56
N GLU A 44 0.90 6.85 3.09
CA GLU A 44 2.19 6.19 3.31
C GLU A 44 3.27 7.23 3.62
N PRO A 45 3.61 7.48 4.89
CA PRO A 45 4.88 8.05 5.25
C PRO A 45 6.02 7.09 4.92
N SER A 46 7.11 7.60 4.38
CA SER A 46 8.29 6.81 4.02
C SER A 46 9.59 7.56 4.24
N VAL A 47 10.64 6.80 4.53
CA VAL A 47 11.99 7.28 4.67
C VAL A 47 12.86 6.54 3.67
N THR A 48 13.68 7.27 2.94
CA THR A 48 14.63 6.73 1.97
C THR A 48 16.04 7.14 2.34
N TYR A 49 16.94 6.18 2.32
CA TYR A 49 18.38 6.40 2.38
C TYR A 49 19.00 6.18 1.00
N LEU A 50 19.69 7.16 0.48
CA LEU A 50 20.34 7.18 -0.84
C LEU A 50 21.86 7.20 -0.67
N PRO A 51 22.52 6.05 -0.45
CA PRO A 51 23.99 5.99 -0.35
C PRO A 51 24.67 6.36 -1.67
N ILE A 52 23.97 6.21 -2.75
CA ILE A 52 24.40 6.57 -4.12
C ILE A 52 23.26 7.40 -4.73
N PRO A 53 23.55 8.42 -5.56
CA PRO A 53 22.52 9.32 -6.14
C PRO A 53 21.38 8.61 -6.87
N TYR A 54 21.63 7.41 -7.38
CA TYR A 54 20.69 6.67 -8.25
C TYR A 54 20.07 5.44 -7.59
N VAL A 55 20.59 5.02 -6.42
CA VAL A 55 20.12 3.80 -5.76
C VAL A 55 19.95 4.04 -4.27
N GLY A 56 18.78 3.72 -3.74
CA GLY A 56 18.46 3.86 -2.34
C GLY A 56 17.66 2.71 -1.78
N ILE A 57 17.47 2.75 -0.49
CA ILE A 57 16.60 1.83 0.25
C ILE A 57 15.50 2.67 0.90
N THR A 58 14.26 2.27 0.68
CA THR A 58 13.07 2.94 1.22
C THR A 58 12.38 2.02 2.22
N MET A 59 11.92 2.61 3.32
CA MET A 59 10.99 1.98 4.25
C MET A 59 9.74 2.84 4.34
N GLY A 60 8.61 2.32 3.90
CA GLY A 60 7.29 2.93 4.02
C GLY A 60 6.44 2.25 5.08
N LEU A 61 5.53 3.01 5.68
CA LEU A 61 4.45 2.50 6.52
C LEU A 61 3.13 2.83 5.83
N LEU A 62 2.54 1.83 5.18
CA LEU A 62 1.23 1.97 4.55
C LEU A 62 0.13 1.95 5.59
N PHE A 63 -0.79 2.91 5.48
CA PHE A 63 -2.12 2.83 6.05
C PHE A 63 -3.14 2.84 4.92
N CYS A 64 -4.03 1.85 4.89
CA CYS A 64 -5.03 1.69 3.84
C CYS A 64 -6.40 1.41 4.46
N ASN A 65 -7.44 2.07 3.96
CA ASN A 65 -8.80 1.89 4.42
C ASN A 65 -9.79 1.93 3.26
N THR A 66 -10.76 1.02 3.24
CA THR A 66 -11.85 1.02 2.26
C THR A 66 -12.81 2.19 2.51
N ILE A 67 -13.28 2.82 1.43
CA ILE A 67 -14.26 3.92 1.48
C ILE A 67 -15.62 3.36 1.93
N GLU A 68 -15.99 2.18 1.42
CA GLU A 68 -17.21 1.49 1.79
C GLU A 68 -16.89 0.36 2.79
N LYS A 69 -17.74 0.23 3.81
CA LYS A 69 -17.65 -0.87 4.77
C LYS A 69 -18.42 -2.07 4.25
N ASP A 70 -17.75 -3.20 4.13
CA ASP A 70 -18.42 -4.47 3.83
C ASP A 70 -19.22 -4.92 5.06
N SER A 71 -20.50 -5.14 4.89
CA SER A 71 -21.38 -5.75 5.89
C SER A 71 -21.64 -7.20 5.53
N TYR A 72 -21.34 -8.09 6.44
CA TYR A 72 -21.59 -9.53 6.30
C TYR A 72 -22.71 -9.95 7.24
N THR A 73 -23.73 -10.61 6.69
CA THR A 73 -24.90 -11.05 7.44
C THR A 73 -25.26 -12.48 7.10
N GLY A 74 -26.00 -13.14 7.97
CA GLY A 74 -26.50 -14.49 7.71
C GLY A 74 -27.33 -15.04 8.86
N PHE A 75 -27.73 -16.31 8.74
CA PHE A 75 -28.46 -17.02 9.79
C PHE A 75 -27.57 -18.13 10.38
N SER A 76 -27.78 -18.43 11.66
CA SER A 76 -27.21 -19.58 12.31
C SER A 76 -27.74 -20.90 11.67
N ARG A 77 -27.04 -22.00 11.93
CA ARG A 77 -27.41 -23.30 11.34
C ARG A 77 -28.80 -23.77 11.73
N ASP A 78 -29.24 -23.45 12.91
CA ASP A 78 -30.55 -23.77 13.48
C ASP A 78 -31.64 -22.73 13.16
N ASN A 79 -31.30 -21.68 12.40
CA ASN A 79 -32.15 -20.54 12.10
C ASN A 79 -32.68 -19.76 13.33
N GLN A 80 -32.14 -19.99 14.51
CA GLN A 80 -32.58 -19.28 15.69
C GLN A 80 -32.01 -17.88 15.82
N TRP A 81 -30.89 -17.61 15.13
CA TRP A 81 -30.17 -16.34 15.21
C TRP A 81 -29.93 -15.77 13.82
N PHE A 82 -30.15 -14.47 13.71
CA PHE A 82 -29.60 -13.66 12.63
C PHE A 82 -28.27 -13.05 13.12
N TRP A 83 -27.19 -13.27 12.39
CA TRP A 83 -25.91 -12.67 12.72
C TRP A 83 -25.53 -11.57 11.74
N ASN A 84 -24.85 -10.55 12.26
CA ASN A 84 -24.35 -9.43 11.49
C ASN A 84 -22.91 -9.14 11.92
N SER A 85 -22.07 -8.70 10.95
CA SER A 85 -20.80 -8.11 11.28
C SER A 85 -21.05 -6.84 12.09
N ASP A 86 -20.40 -6.72 13.24
CA ASP A 86 -20.53 -5.55 14.10
C ASP A 86 -20.08 -4.30 13.33
N GLU A 87 -20.83 -3.22 13.43
CA GLU A 87 -20.47 -1.91 12.87
C GLU A 87 -19.17 -1.34 13.45
N SER A 88 -18.79 -1.79 14.64
CA SER A 88 -17.51 -1.47 15.29
C SER A 88 -16.33 -2.17 14.62
N ASN A 89 -16.57 -3.21 13.80
CA ASN A 89 -15.49 -3.81 13.03
C ASN A 89 -14.87 -2.71 12.15
N PRO A 90 -13.59 -2.44 12.34
CA PRO A 90 -12.91 -1.57 11.40
C PRO A 90 -13.11 -2.19 10.01
N GLY A 91 -13.48 -1.41 9.02
CA GLY A 91 -13.38 -1.86 7.64
C GLY A 91 -11.99 -2.44 7.41
N CYS A 92 -11.65 -2.87 6.22
CA CYS A 92 -10.31 -3.37 5.94
C CYS A 92 -9.26 -2.28 6.23
N HIS A 93 -8.93 -2.07 7.51
CA HIS A 93 -7.82 -1.22 7.92
C HIS A 93 -6.57 -2.06 7.88
N PHE A 94 -5.64 -1.64 7.06
CA PHE A 94 -4.34 -2.27 7.02
C PHE A 94 -3.26 -1.29 7.39
N PHE A 95 -2.45 -1.72 8.33
CA PHE A 95 -1.09 -1.25 8.39
C PHE A 95 -0.21 -2.26 7.65
N ALA A 96 0.71 -1.79 6.83
CA ALA A 96 1.69 -2.66 6.20
C ALA A 96 3.04 -1.96 6.13
N LEU A 97 4.11 -2.73 6.36
CA LEU A 97 5.46 -2.27 6.07
C LEU A 97 5.72 -2.43 4.57
N ARG A 98 6.36 -1.43 3.96
CA ARG A 98 6.74 -1.41 2.54
C ARG A 98 8.24 -1.16 2.36
N PRO A 99 9.11 -2.15 2.66
CA PRO A 99 10.50 -2.08 2.26
C PRO A 99 10.64 -2.15 0.74
N ALA A 100 11.46 -1.27 0.16
CA ALA A 100 11.70 -1.21 -1.26
C ALA A 100 13.14 -0.78 -1.59
N ILE A 101 13.62 -1.16 -2.76
CA ILE A 101 14.82 -0.60 -3.37
C ILE A 101 14.35 0.55 -4.28
N GLN A 102 14.94 1.72 -4.13
CA GLN A 102 14.64 2.87 -4.97
C GLN A 102 15.70 3.02 -6.06
N LEU A 103 15.25 3.10 -7.31
CA LEU A 103 16.08 3.37 -8.48
C LEU A 103 15.65 4.73 -9.05
N VAL A 104 16.61 5.62 -9.21
CA VAL A 104 16.37 7.01 -9.66
C VAL A 104 17.14 7.24 -10.94
N THR A 105 16.51 7.80 -11.97
CA THR A 105 17.23 8.25 -13.16
C THR A 105 17.97 9.57 -12.89
N PRO A 106 19.00 9.89 -13.68
CA PRO A 106 19.55 11.25 -13.69
C PRO A 106 18.44 12.28 -13.86
N ALA A 107 18.51 13.37 -13.10
CA ALA A 107 17.51 14.42 -13.15
C ALA A 107 17.71 15.29 -14.41
N PHE A 108 16.63 15.51 -15.15
CA PHE A 108 16.57 16.54 -16.16
C PHE A 108 16.42 17.91 -15.47
N LYS A 109 17.51 18.68 -15.44
CA LYS A 109 17.55 20.00 -14.78
C LYS A 109 17.03 21.08 -15.71
N PHE A 110 16.17 21.96 -15.19
CA PHE A 110 15.61 23.11 -15.89
C PHE A 110 15.48 24.31 -14.96
N GLY A 111 15.09 25.47 -15.50
CA GLY A 111 15.12 26.74 -14.77
C GLY A 111 16.38 27.54 -15.04
N LYS A 112 16.39 28.84 -14.68
CA LYS A 112 17.52 29.73 -14.92
C LYS A 112 18.78 29.30 -14.18
N ASP A 113 18.61 28.85 -12.93
CA ASP A 113 19.71 28.45 -12.04
C ASP A 113 19.89 26.92 -11.96
N LYS A 114 19.10 26.15 -12.75
CA LYS A 114 19.09 24.67 -12.77
C LYS A 114 18.76 24.04 -11.41
N ASP A 115 18.03 24.75 -10.58
CA ASP A 115 17.67 24.31 -9.22
C ASP A 115 16.49 23.34 -9.22
N THR A 116 15.80 23.25 -10.34
CA THR A 116 14.65 22.33 -10.50
C THR A 116 15.05 21.14 -11.36
N GLY A 117 14.75 19.95 -10.90
CA GLY A 117 15.06 18.70 -11.59
C GLY A 117 13.87 17.78 -11.69
N LEU A 118 13.68 17.12 -12.83
CA LEU A 118 12.67 16.09 -13.04
C LEU A 118 13.36 14.74 -13.19
N SER A 119 12.98 13.76 -12.41
CA SER A 119 13.52 12.40 -12.48
C SER A 119 12.40 11.35 -12.51
N LEU A 120 12.70 10.21 -13.13
CA LEU A 120 11.88 9.02 -13.04
C LEU A 120 12.40 8.16 -11.89
N VAL A 121 11.51 7.71 -11.02
CA VAL A 121 11.85 6.84 -9.91
C VAL A 121 11.05 5.56 -10.01
N VAL A 122 11.72 4.41 -9.85
CA VAL A 122 11.09 3.10 -9.82
C VAL A 122 11.51 2.39 -8.53
N SER A 123 10.55 1.91 -7.77
CA SER A 123 10.79 1.28 -6.47
C SER A 123 10.11 -0.08 -6.39
N PRO A 124 10.78 -1.16 -6.81
CA PRO A 124 10.33 -2.51 -6.52
C PRO A 124 10.48 -2.82 -5.03
N GLY A 125 9.48 -3.45 -4.44
CA GLY A 125 9.47 -3.72 -3.01
C GLY A 125 8.48 -4.78 -2.58
N LEU A 126 8.38 -4.93 -1.28
CA LEU A 126 7.50 -5.89 -0.61
C LEU A 126 6.46 -5.14 0.24
N THR A 127 5.28 -5.74 0.39
CA THR A 127 4.23 -5.26 1.29
C THR A 127 3.96 -6.36 2.32
N ILE A 128 4.14 -6.03 3.60
CA ILE A 128 4.02 -6.94 4.74
C ILE A 128 2.89 -6.42 5.62
N PRO A 129 1.68 -7.00 5.57
CA PRO A 129 0.53 -6.55 6.36
C PRO A 129 0.72 -6.80 7.86
N LEU A 130 0.21 -5.86 8.65
CA LEU A 130 0.24 -5.89 10.12
C LEU A 130 -1.15 -5.54 10.66
N PRO A 131 -1.87 -6.45 11.32
CA PRO A 131 -1.56 -7.87 11.51
C PRO A 131 -1.80 -8.70 10.24
N VAL A 132 -1.14 -9.85 10.12
CA VAL A 132 -1.33 -10.80 9.00
C VAL A 132 -2.71 -11.43 9.02
N ASN A 133 -3.23 -11.72 10.22
CA ASN A 133 -4.56 -12.27 10.43
C ASN A 133 -5.44 -11.23 11.12
N GLN A 134 -6.58 -10.97 10.53
CA GLN A 134 -7.57 -10.06 11.09
C GLN A 134 -8.48 -10.76 12.09
N GLU A 135 -9.11 -9.97 12.92
CA GLU A 135 -10.12 -10.36 13.89
C GLU A 135 -11.44 -9.68 13.54
N PHE A 136 -12.54 -10.33 13.86
CA PHE A 136 -13.85 -9.92 13.41
C PHE A 136 -14.89 -10.17 14.51
N ASN A 137 -15.63 -9.13 14.89
CA ASN A 137 -16.70 -9.22 15.87
C ASN A 137 -18.04 -9.44 15.17
N ILE A 138 -18.82 -10.35 15.69
CA ILE A 138 -20.15 -10.70 15.19
C ILE A 138 -21.15 -10.54 16.30
N SER A 139 -22.24 -9.87 15.97
CA SER A 139 -23.41 -9.75 16.83
C SER A 139 -24.52 -10.69 16.35
N TYR A 140 -25.22 -11.31 17.28
CA TYR A 140 -26.34 -12.21 17.03
C TYR A 140 -27.61 -11.64 17.61
N VAL A 141 -28.63 -11.53 16.77
CA VAL A 141 -29.98 -11.11 17.14
C VAL A 141 -30.89 -12.33 17.05
N PRO A 142 -31.77 -12.60 18.03
CA PRO A 142 -32.75 -13.69 17.95
C PRO A 142 -33.61 -13.53 16.70
N ASN A 143 -33.78 -14.61 15.93
CA ASN A 143 -34.67 -14.64 14.76
C ASN A 143 -36.14 -14.72 15.18
N THR A 144 -36.55 -13.78 16.01
CA THR A 144 -37.91 -13.68 16.57
C THR A 144 -38.50 -12.34 16.21
N PRO A 145 -39.72 -12.28 15.61
CA PRO A 145 -40.36 -10.99 15.29
C PRO A 145 -40.40 -10.01 16.44
N GLY A 146 -39.99 -8.78 16.19
CA GLY A 146 -39.99 -7.69 17.19
C GLY A 146 -38.76 -7.63 18.11
N VAL A 147 -37.79 -8.52 17.95
CA VAL A 147 -36.52 -8.50 18.68
C VAL A 147 -35.40 -8.04 17.74
N TRP A 148 -34.82 -6.89 18.03
CA TRP A 148 -33.77 -6.28 17.21
C TRP A 148 -32.46 -6.02 17.96
N ILE A 149 -32.42 -6.38 19.24
CA ILE A 149 -31.28 -6.13 20.11
C ILE A 149 -30.36 -7.34 20.10
N PRO A 150 -29.06 -7.16 19.82
CA PRO A 150 -28.09 -8.24 19.89
C PRO A 150 -28.02 -8.82 21.33
N GLN A 151 -28.08 -10.14 21.44
CA GLN A 151 -28.03 -10.86 22.71
C GLN A 151 -26.78 -11.71 22.87
N LYS A 152 -26.10 -12.03 21.76
CA LYS A 152 -24.88 -12.82 21.77
C LYS A 152 -23.84 -12.12 20.90
N PHE A 153 -22.59 -12.16 21.34
CA PHE A 153 -21.44 -11.64 20.61
C PHE A 153 -20.40 -12.74 20.48
N ASP A 154 -19.73 -12.78 19.33
CA ASP A 154 -18.65 -13.72 19.07
C ASP A 154 -17.48 -12.98 18.48
N HIS A 155 -16.26 -13.46 18.76
CA HIS A 155 -15.02 -12.91 18.28
C HIS A 155 -14.27 -13.96 17.46
N ILE A 156 -14.15 -13.73 16.17
CA ILE A 156 -13.58 -14.68 15.24
C ILE A 156 -12.22 -14.19 14.79
N LYS A 157 -11.23 -15.07 14.87
CA LYS A 157 -9.87 -14.82 14.41
C LYS A 157 -9.59 -15.60 13.14
N ASN A 158 -9.12 -14.90 12.10
CA ASN A 158 -8.68 -15.54 10.87
C ASN A 158 -7.43 -16.40 11.09
N LYS A 159 -7.26 -17.40 10.25
CA LYS A 159 -6.05 -18.22 10.20
C LYS A 159 -5.57 -18.36 8.75
N GLY A 160 -4.25 -18.32 8.55
CA GLY A 160 -3.65 -18.53 7.25
C GLY A 160 -3.75 -17.33 6.30
N GLY A 161 -3.72 -16.11 6.84
CA GLY A 161 -3.53 -14.90 6.06
C GLY A 161 -2.17 -14.90 5.34
N LYS A 162 -2.11 -14.32 4.15
CA LYS A 162 -0.85 -14.19 3.42
C LYS A 162 -0.03 -13.03 4.00
N SER A 163 1.22 -13.28 4.34
CA SER A 163 2.11 -12.34 5.04
C SER A 163 3.00 -11.50 4.13
N LEU A 164 3.11 -11.85 2.85
CA LEU A 164 4.05 -11.20 1.94
C LEU A 164 3.44 -10.99 0.57
N PHE A 165 3.55 -9.75 0.09
CA PHE A 165 3.12 -9.34 -1.25
C PHE A 165 4.23 -8.52 -1.88
N TYR A 166 4.23 -8.38 -3.22
CA TYR A 166 5.14 -7.49 -3.92
C TYR A 166 4.41 -6.23 -4.41
N HIS A 167 5.16 -5.16 -4.58
CA HIS A 167 4.70 -3.96 -5.26
C HIS A 167 5.82 -3.37 -6.13
N ILE A 168 5.41 -2.59 -7.13
CA ILE A 168 6.30 -1.74 -7.91
C ILE A 168 5.68 -0.35 -7.91
N LYS A 169 6.39 0.63 -7.35
CA LYS A 169 6.03 2.04 -7.34
C LYS A 169 6.83 2.74 -8.43
N SER A 170 6.15 3.42 -9.35
CA SER A 170 6.76 4.20 -10.44
C SER A 170 6.26 5.62 -10.36
N MET A 171 7.16 6.61 -10.38
CA MET A 171 6.77 8.01 -10.21
C MET A 171 7.67 8.96 -10.98
N LEU A 172 7.08 10.05 -11.42
CA LEU A 172 7.79 11.26 -11.82
C LEU A 172 8.00 12.12 -10.59
N SER A 173 9.22 12.48 -10.31
CA SER A 173 9.63 13.25 -9.14
C SER A 173 10.22 14.58 -9.57
N LEU A 174 9.61 15.66 -9.11
CA LEU A 174 10.06 17.03 -9.28
C LEU A 174 10.82 17.44 -8.03
N ASP A 175 12.09 17.75 -8.19
CA ASP A 175 12.99 18.25 -7.16
C ASP A 175 13.09 19.76 -7.30
N ILE A 176 12.85 20.53 -6.24
CA ILE A 176 12.97 21.99 -6.19
C ILE A 176 14.02 22.33 -5.13
N ASP A 177 15.00 23.13 -5.50
CA ASP A 177 16.10 23.57 -4.64
C ASP A 177 16.85 22.38 -3.98
N GLN A 178 16.84 21.22 -4.63
CA GLN A 178 17.41 19.96 -4.14
C GLN A 178 16.87 19.48 -2.77
N GLN A 179 15.86 20.12 -2.23
CA GLN A 179 15.28 19.85 -0.91
C GLN A 179 13.82 19.42 -0.98
N TYR A 180 12.99 20.16 -1.70
CA TYR A 180 11.55 19.88 -1.78
C TYR A 180 11.25 18.93 -2.93
N ILE A 181 10.46 17.92 -2.65
CA ILE A 181 10.13 16.88 -3.61
C ILE A 181 8.61 16.81 -3.77
N PHE A 182 8.17 16.85 -5.02
CA PHE A 182 6.78 16.58 -5.39
C PHE A 182 6.76 15.44 -6.38
N SER A 183 5.96 14.42 -6.10
CA SER A 183 5.90 13.27 -7.00
C SER A 183 4.47 12.89 -7.33
N LEU A 184 4.27 12.46 -8.57
CA LEU A 184 3.05 11.85 -9.08
C LEU A 184 3.39 10.47 -9.58
N GLY A 185 2.62 9.47 -9.23
CA GLY A 185 2.96 8.11 -9.62
C GLY A 185 1.85 7.09 -9.53
N TYR A 186 2.28 5.86 -9.77
CA TYR A 186 1.44 4.71 -9.85
C TYR A 186 2.09 3.53 -9.13
N ILE A 187 1.27 2.78 -8.39
CA ILE A 187 1.68 1.55 -7.70
C ILE A 187 0.93 0.37 -8.29
N PHE A 188 1.68 -0.62 -8.72
CA PHE A 188 1.20 -1.94 -9.06
C PHE A 188 1.55 -2.91 -7.94
N SER A 189 0.57 -3.66 -7.44
CA SER A 189 0.80 -4.62 -6.36
C SER A 189 -0.09 -5.85 -6.51
N ASN A 190 0.36 -6.99 -6.01
CA ASN A 190 -0.50 -8.16 -5.80
C ASN A 190 -1.07 -8.20 -4.38
N PHE A 191 -1.04 -7.08 -3.67
CA PHE A 191 -1.59 -6.96 -2.33
C PHE A 191 -3.10 -7.17 -2.36
N ASP A 192 -3.57 -8.09 -1.52
CA ASP A 192 -4.97 -8.41 -1.36
C ASP A 192 -5.45 -7.87 -0.01
N LEU A 193 -6.24 -6.81 -0.05
CA LEU A 193 -6.81 -6.14 1.11
C LEU A 193 -7.58 -7.09 2.03
N TYR A 194 -8.18 -8.13 1.49
CA TYR A 194 -8.98 -9.10 2.23
C TYR A 194 -8.19 -10.34 2.67
N SER A 195 -6.88 -10.40 2.40
CA SER A 195 -6.05 -11.57 2.70
C SER A 195 -6.08 -11.96 4.18
N GLY A 196 -6.13 -10.98 5.06
CA GLY A 196 -6.19 -11.16 6.51
C GLY A 196 -7.51 -11.74 7.03
N GLY A 197 -8.59 -11.69 6.23
CA GLY A 197 -9.93 -12.15 6.61
C GLY A 197 -10.48 -13.30 5.73
N ARG A 198 -9.79 -13.72 4.71
CA ARG A 198 -10.32 -14.67 3.69
C ARG A 198 -10.81 -16.00 4.20
N ASN A 199 -10.33 -16.44 5.35
CA ASN A 199 -10.68 -17.74 5.93
C ASN A 199 -11.60 -17.62 7.13
N PHE A 200 -12.27 -16.48 7.33
CA PHE A 200 -13.31 -16.38 8.35
C PHE A 200 -14.41 -17.40 8.10
N VAL A 201 -14.78 -18.10 9.16
CA VAL A 201 -15.87 -19.06 9.17
C VAL A 201 -16.85 -18.66 10.25
N VAL A 202 -18.10 -18.37 9.86
CA VAL A 202 -19.20 -18.04 10.75
C VAL A 202 -20.23 -19.11 10.61
N GLU A 203 -20.67 -19.69 11.73
CA GLU A 203 -21.68 -20.77 11.74
C GLU A 203 -21.35 -21.92 10.77
N GLY A 204 -20.04 -22.20 10.59
CA GLY A 204 -19.56 -23.24 9.68
C GLY A 204 -19.60 -22.89 8.19
N LYS A 205 -19.95 -21.65 7.83
CA LYS A 205 -19.87 -21.13 6.45
C LYS A 205 -18.70 -20.18 6.33
N ARG A 206 -17.89 -20.36 5.30
CA ARG A 206 -16.81 -19.42 4.98
C ARG A 206 -17.39 -18.16 4.38
N LEU A 207 -16.95 -16.99 4.86
CA LEU A 207 -17.36 -15.70 4.30
C LEU A 207 -16.81 -15.53 2.88
N SER A 208 -17.67 -15.07 1.98
CA SER A 208 -17.29 -14.74 0.60
C SER A 208 -16.83 -13.29 0.58
N MET A 209 -15.53 -13.06 0.52
CA MET A 209 -14.95 -11.72 0.43
C MET A 209 -14.56 -11.38 -1.01
N PRO A 210 -14.62 -10.10 -1.40
CA PRO A 210 -14.18 -9.65 -2.73
C PRO A 210 -12.77 -10.14 -3.04
N ARG A 211 -12.52 -10.53 -4.29
CA ARG A 211 -11.21 -11.01 -4.72
C ARG A 211 -10.69 -10.18 -5.88
N ILE A 212 -9.80 -9.27 -5.58
CA ILE A 212 -9.08 -8.51 -6.58
C ILE A 212 -7.66 -9.07 -6.67
N ARG A 213 -7.26 -9.47 -7.86
CA ARG A 213 -5.98 -10.14 -8.10
C ARG A 213 -4.81 -9.16 -8.01
N PHE A 214 -5.01 -7.94 -8.48
CA PHE A 214 -3.98 -6.90 -8.50
C PHE A 214 -4.57 -5.59 -8.01
N MET A 215 -3.84 -4.91 -7.17
CA MET A 215 -4.14 -3.57 -6.69
C MET A 215 -3.37 -2.56 -7.53
N HIS A 216 -4.08 -1.56 -7.98
CA HIS A 216 -3.59 -0.45 -8.78
C HIS A 216 -3.88 0.85 -8.04
N SER A 217 -2.86 1.63 -7.70
CA SER A 217 -3.03 2.88 -6.95
C SER A 217 -2.39 4.03 -7.71
N PHE A 218 -3.11 5.15 -7.82
CA PHE A 218 -2.55 6.43 -8.24
C PHE A 218 -2.27 7.26 -7.00
N PHE A 219 -1.09 7.87 -6.94
CA PHE A 219 -0.69 8.62 -5.76
C PHE A 219 -0.04 9.96 -6.11
N LEU A 220 -0.12 10.86 -5.13
CA LEU A 220 0.65 12.08 -5.04
C LEU A 220 1.51 12.00 -3.78
N SER A 221 2.72 12.54 -3.83
CA SER A 221 3.56 12.66 -2.65
C SER A 221 4.26 14.01 -2.57
N ILE A 222 4.51 14.40 -1.33
CA ILE A 222 5.37 15.52 -0.97
C ILE A 222 6.50 15.00 -0.11
N GLY A 223 7.67 15.56 -0.26
CA GLY A 223 8.84 15.12 0.48
C GLY A 223 9.87 16.20 0.70
N TYR A 224 10.81 15.87 1.56
CA TYR A 224 11.94 16.72 1.90
C TYR A 224 13.21 15.88 1.97
N ARG A 225 14.30 16.43 1.44
CA ARG A 225 15.62 15.81 1.41
C ARG A 225 16.58 16.61 2.32
N PHE A 226 17.38 15.92 3.13
CA PHE A 226 18.33 16.50 4.09
C PHE A 226 19.60 15.65 4.25
#